data_d84325108c968d8c344596baeca1164f
#
_entry.id   d84325108c968d8c344596baeca1164f
#
_cell.length_a   1.000
_cell.length_b   1.000
_cell.length_c   1.000
_cell.angle_alpha   90.00
_cell.angle_beta   90.00
_cell.angle_gamma   90.00
#
_symmetry.space_group_name_H-M   'P 1'
#
loop_
_entity.id
_entity.type
_entity.pdbx_description
1 polymer ?
#
loop_
_entity_poly.entity_id
_entity_poly.type
_entity_poly.pdbx_seq_one_letter_code
_entity_poly.pdbx_strand_id
1 'polypeptide(L)'
;YAYCQELLEADFASALDLVVIGWDPRDLSGRFNEAAVRGIRKAGLTAVVVDIVPTPAISLYQLHVGAACAFVLTASHNPADQNGIKIFLGYANLKLFPEDDKRLTSRCLSIDYQELRNAPLLGELRNDRQAARKLFLDFMADQYNHWLSDHSLAGITIILDAANGAFSPIIVELLKNVAADFVITNSDPEQGINLRSGVADLEGEIGRASCRER
;
A
#
# COMPACT_ATOMS: atom_id res chain seq x y z
N TYR A 1 -6.31 -12.06 10.07
CA TYR A 1 -7.35 -12.96 10.61
C TYR A 1 -8.18 -12.25 11.69
N ALA A 2 -7.57 -11.86 12.84
CA ALA A 2 -8.25 -11.28 13.99
C ALA A 2 -9.24 -10.16 13.63
N TYR A 3 -8.80 -9.17 12.87
CA TYR A 3 -9.65 -8.05 12.47
C TYR A 3 -10.80 -8.49 11.53
N CYS A 4 -10.54 -9.43 10.62
CA CYS A 4 -11.58 -9.99 9.77
C CYS A 4 -12.69 -10.70 10.59
N GLN A 5 -12.31 -11.39 11.67
CA GLN A 5 -13.27 -11.98 12.60
C GLN A 5 -14.09 -10.90 13.34
N GLU A 6 -13.45 -9.80 13.77
CA GLU A 6 -14.19 -8.67 14.37
C GLU A 6 -15.23 -8.09 13.41
N LEU A 7 -14.89 -7.93 12.12
CA LEU A 7 -15.84 -7.42 11.13
C LEU A 7 -17.06 -8.35 10.97
N LEU A 8 -16.83 -9.67 10.95
CA LEU A 8 -17.90 -10.66 10.86
C LEU A 8 -18.76 -10.71 12.11
N GLU A 9 -18.17 -10.68 13.30
CA GLU A 9 -18.87 -10.70 14.59
C GLU A 9 -19.69 -9.45 14.85
N ALA A 10 -19.26 -8.31 14.29
CA ALA A 10 -19.93 -7.03 14.42
C ALA A 10 -20.90 -6.72 13.27
N ASP A 11 -21.15 -7.67 12.38
CA ASP A 11 -21.99 -7.53 11.17
C ASP A 11 -21.55 -6.39 10.22
N PHE A 12 -20.25 -6.01 10.27
CA PHE A 12 -19.66 -5.06 9.32
C PHE A 12 -19.18 -5.75 8.04
N ALA A 13 -19.12 -7.07 8.04
CA ALA A 13 -18.84 -7.88 6.85
C ALA A 13 -19.62 -9.18 6.92
N SER A 14 -19.88 -9.75 5.76
CA SER A 14 -20.48 -11.07 5.56
C SER A 14 -19.47 -12.02 4.92
N ALA A 15 -19.76 -13.32 4.95
CA ALA A 15 -18.91 -14.31 4.30
C ALA A 15 -18.68 -13.95 2.82
N LEU A 16 -17.44 -14.08 2.37
CA LEU A 16 -16.93 -13.74 1.03
C LEU A 16 -16.88 -12.26 0.69
N ASP A 17 -17.24 -11.36 1.60
CA ASP A 17 -17.01 -9.93 1.39
C ASP A 17 -15.53 -9.64 1.10
N LEU A 18 -15.30 -8.57 0.34
CA LEU A 18 -13.97 -8.23 -0.16
C LEU A 18 -13.11 -7.56 0.91
N VAL A 19 -11.86 -7.97 0.97
CA VAL A 19 -10.78 -7.31 1.71
C VAL A 19 -9.64 -7.01 0.75
N VAL A 20 -9.39 -5.73 0.49
CA VAL A 20 -8.27 -5.32 -0.37
C VAL A 20 -6.97 -5.43 0.41
N ILE A 21 -5.94 -5.98 -0.21
CA ILE A 21 -4.61 -6.09 0.39
C ILE A 21 -3.51 -5.76 -0.61
N GLY A 22 -2.60 -4.90 -0.18
CA GLY A 22 -1.41 -4.55 -0.93
C GLY A 22 -0.26 -4.21 0.00
N TRP A 23 0.92 -3.94 -0.55
CA TRP A 23 2.15 -3.79 0.21
C TRP A 23 3.17 -2.89 -0.47
N ASP A 24 4.20 -2.53 0.27
CA ASP A 24 5.42 -1.98 -0.30
C ASP A 24 6.47 -3.10 -0.54
N PRO A 25 7.59 -2.83 -1.24
CA PRO A 25 8.51 -3.88 -1.66
C PRO A 25 9.47 -4.38 -0.57
N ARG A 26 9.24 -4.11 0.73
CA ARG A 26 10.15 -4.57 1.80
C ARG A 26 10.17 -6.08 2.03
N ASP A 27 9.09 -6.77 1.69
CA ASP A 27 8.98 -8.23 1.76
C ASP A 27 8.95 -8.85 0.36
N LEU A 28 10.08 -8.75 -0.35
CA LEU A 28 10.22 -9.36 -1.68
C LEU A 28 10.10 -10.90 -1.63
N SER A 29 10.34 -11.51 -0.47
CA SER A 29 10.13 -12.96 -0.27
C SER A 29 8.65 -13.35 -0.28
N GLY A 30 7.75 -12.39 -0.05
CA GLY A 30 6.30 -12.59 0.01
C GLY A 30 5.80 -13.28 1.28
N ARG A 31 6.67 -13.61 2.22
CA ARG A 31 6.32 -14.42 3.40
C ARG A 31 5.22 -13.77 4.26
N PHE A 32 5.34 -12.47 4.53
CA PHE A 32 4.32 -11.74 5.31
C PHE A 32 3.07 -11.48 4.48
N ASN A 33 3.25 -11.17 3.19
CA ASN A 33 2.16 -10.93 2.25
C ASN A 33 1.27 -12.18 2.12
N GLU A 34 1.87 -13.34 1.90
CA GLU A 34 1.15 -14.63 1.83
C GLU A 34 0.44 -14.96 3.15
N ALA A 35 1.11 -14.75 4.29
CA ALA A 35 0.51 -15.00 5.60
C ALA A 35 -0.73 -14.12 5.83
N ALA A 36 -0.68 -12.84 5.44
CA ALA A 36 -1.80 -11.93 5.56
C ALA A 36 -2.97 -12.33 4.64
N VAL A 37 -2.70 -12.67 3.37
CA VAL A 37 -3.70 -13.17 2.43
C VAL A 37 -4.37 -14.45 2.96
N ARG A 38 -3.58 -15.39 3.48
CA ARG A 38 -4.12 -16.61 4.10
C ARG A 38 -4.97 -16.30 5.33
N GLY A 39 -4.57 -15.32 6.14
CA GLY A 39 -5.33 -14.90 7.31
C GLY A 39 -6.73 -14.36 6.96
N ILE A 40 -6.83 -13.55 5.91
CA ILE A 40 -8.12 -13.06 5.37
C ILE A 40 -8.99 -14.25 4.94
N ARG A 41 -8.45 -15.13 4.12
CA ARG A 41 -9.18 -16.28 3.58
C ARG A 41 -9.61 -17.29 4.65
N LYS A 42 -8.80 -17.49 5.68
CA LYS A 42 -9.16 -18.36 6.83
C LYS A 42 -10.29 -17.76 7.67
N ALA A 43 -10.45 -16.45 7.66
CA ALA A 43 -11.59 -15.79 8.29
C ALA A 43 -12.90 -15.94 7.47
N GLY A 44 -12.83 -16.42 6.23
CA GLY A 44 -13.99 -16.57 5.34
C GLY A 44 -14.25 -15.39 4.42
N LEU A 45 -13.33 -14.39 4.37
CA LEU A 45 -13.44 -13.23 3.50
C LEU A 45 -12.61 -13.43 2.22
N THR A 46 -12.98 -12.72 1.16
CA THR A 46 -12.26 -12.76 -0.13
C THR A 46 -11.07 -11.81 -0.10
N ALA A 47 -9.87 -12.35 -0.26
CA ALA A 47 -8.66 -11.54 -0.38
C ALA A 47 -8.51 -11.00 -1.82
N VAL A 48 -8.59 -9.67 -1.98
CA VAL A 48 -8.36 -8.97 -3.24
C VAL A 48 -6.95 -8.40 -3.25
N VAL A 49 -6.04 -9.08 -3.91
CA VAL A 49 -4.62 -8.71 -3.96
C VAL A 49 -4.38 -7.66 -5.02
N VAL A 50 -3.83 -6.51 -4.62
CA VAL A 50 -3.42 -5.42 -5.52
C VAL A 50 -1.90 -5.27 -5.64
N ASP A 51 -1.14 -6.11 -4.90
CA ASP A 51 0.32 -6.22 -4.98
C ASP A 51 1.06 -4.92 -4.59
N ILE A 52 2.22 -4.65 -5.21
CA ILE A 52 3.03 -3.45 -4.91
C ILE A 52 2.42 -2.23 -5.58
N VAL A 53 1.72 -1.45 -4.79
CA VAL A 53 1.18 -0.13 -5.16
C VAL A 53 1.22 0.81 -3.95
N PRO A 54 1.26 2.14 -4.16
CA PRO A 54 1.26 3.10 -3.05
C PRO A 54 0.04 2.96 -2.13
N THR A 55 0.22 3.27 -0.84
CA THR A 55 -0.87 3.24 0.15
C THR A 55 -2.16 3.93 -0.34
N PRO A 56 -2.13 5.13 -0.95
CA PRO A 56 -3.35 5.77 -1.45
C PRO A 56 -4.02 5.00 -2.60
N ALA A 57 -3.28 4.22 -3.39
CA ALA A 57 -3.87 3.39 -4.43
C ALA A 57 -4.70 2.23 -3.84
N ILE A 58 -4.21 1.63 -2.74
CA ILE A 58 -4.93 0.56 -2.04
C ILE A 58 -6.23 1.09 -1.43
N SER A 59 -6.14 2.24 -0.78
CA SER A 59 -7.26 2.95 -0.16
C SER A 59 -8.32 3.37 -1.20
N LEU A 60 -7.88 3.93 -2.33
CA LEU A 60 -8.76 4.29 -3.44
C LEU A 60 -9.46 3.06 -4.04
N TYR A 61 -8.71 1.98 -4.24
CA TYR A 61 -9.25 0.74 -4.78
C TYR A 61 -10.26 0.08 -3.84
N GLN A 62 -10.01 0.13 -2.52
CA GLN A 62 -10.97 -0.31 -1.50
C GLN A 62 -12.33 0.35 -1.66
N LEU A 63 -12.36 1.69 -1.78
CA LEU A 63 -13.60 2.44 -1.99
C LEU A 63 -14.27 2.07 -3.32
N HIS A 64 -13.48 1.93 -4.37
CA HIS A 64 -13.98 1.61 -5.71
C HIS A 64 -14.71 0.27 -5.77
N VAL A 65 -14.19 -0.76 -5.09
CA VAL A 65 -14.79 -2.09 -5.08
C VAL A 65 -15.77 -2.32 -3.93
N GLY A 66 -15.94 -1.34 -3.04
CA GLY A 66 -16.83 -1.45 -1.87
C GLY A 66 -16.36 -2.51 -0.87
N ALA A 67 -15.03 -2.65 -0.68
CA ALA A 67 -14.50 -3.66 0.22
C ALA A 67 -14.74 -3.33 1.70
N ALA A 68 -14.97 -4.35 2.51
CA ALA A 68 -15.21 -4.23 3.96
C ALA A 68 -14.05 -3.56 4.70
N CYS A 69 -12.82 -3.77 4.24
CA CYS A 69 -11.63 -3.07 4.73
C CYS A 69 -10.47 -3.19 3.73
N ALA A 70 -9.36 -2.49 4.01
CA ALA A 70 -8.10 -2.72 3.32
C ALA A 70 -6.94 -2.89 4.30
N PHE A 71 -5.99 -3.74 3.93
CA PHE A 71 -4.71 -3.93 4.60
C PHE A 71 -3.58 -3.44 3.73
N VAL A 72 -2.69 -2.65 4.33
CA VAL A 72 -1.44 -2.20 3.70
C VAL A 72 -0.27 -2.68 4.54
N LEU A 73 0.51 -3.62 3.99
CA LEU A 73 1.72 -4.10 4.66
C LEU A 73 2.87 -3.15 4.33
N THR A 74 3.27 -2.39 5.32
CA THR A 74 4.31 -1.35 5.20
C THR A 74 4.74 -0.85 6.56
N ALA A 75 5.97 -0.41 6.69
CA ALA A 75 6.43 0.41 7.81
C ALA A 75 6.88 1.80 7.33
N SER A 76 6.36 2.27 6.17
CA SER A 76 6.63 3.60 5.63
C SER A 76 8.14 3.84 5.41
N HIS A 77 8.69 4.91 6.01
CA HIS A 77 10.11 5.29 5.92
C HIS A 77 11.07 4.53 6.84
N ASN A 78 10.56 3.59 7.61
CA ASN A 78 11.40 2.76 8.49
C ASN A 78 12.36 1.87 7.68
N PRO A 79 13.45 1.39 8.28
CA PRO A 79 14.36 0.42 7.67
C PRO A 79 13.64 -0.80 7.07
N ALA A 80 14.24 -1.41 6.07
CA ALA A 80 13.64 -2.50 5.31
C ALA A 80 13.35 -3.77 6.13
N ASP A 81 14.06 -3.98 7.22
CA ASP A 81 13.89 -5.10 8.16
C ASP A 81 12.69 -4.94 9.10
N GLN A 82 12.10 -3.74 9.14
CA GLN A 82 10.87 -3.48 9.90
C GLN A 82 9.66 -3.59 8.99
N ASN A 83 8.56 -4.12 9.51
CA ASN A 83 7.30 -4.17 8.78
C ASN A 83 6.12 -3.87 9.72
N GLY A 84 4.95 -3.62 9.14
CA GLY A 84 3.74 -3.34 9.88
C GLY A 84 2.50 -3.49 8.99
N ILE A 85 1.34 -3.32 9.57
CA ILE A 85 0.06 -3.37 8.87
C ILE A 85 -0.73 -2.11 9.19
N LYS A 86 -1.13 -1.36 8.15
CA LYS A 86 -2.15 -0.31 8.27
C LYS A 86 -3.49 -0.90 7.87
N ILE A 87 -4.52 -0.62 8.66
CA ILE A 87 -5.89 -1.07 8.40
C ILE A 87 -6.75 0.14 8.08
N PHE A 88 -7.46 0.09 6.97
CA PHE A 88 -8.43 1.11 6.57
C PHE A 88 -9.84 0.54 6.66
N LEU A 89 -10.71 1.27 7.36
CA LEU A 89 -12.12 0.93 7.56
C LEU A 89 -12.89 1.07 6.24
N GLY A 90 -13.80 0.13 5.94
CA GLY A 90 -14.49 0.05 4.65
C GLY A 90 -15.28 1.29 4.29
N TYR A 91 -16.23 1.62 5.12
CA TYR A 91 -17.22 2.68 4.85
C TYR A 91 -16.67 4.11 4.94
N ALA A 92 -15.66 4.34 5.75
CA ALA A 92 -15.14 5.68 6.03
C ALA A 92 -13.74 5.90 5.44
N ASN A 93 -13.10 4.87 4.95
CA ASN A 93 -11.70 4.88 4.48
C ASN A 93 -10.74 5.55 5.49
N LEU A 94 -11.04 5.42 6.76
CA LEU A 94 -10.23 5.93 7.86
C LEU A 94 -9.28 4.85 8.34
N LYS A 95 -8.08 5.26 8.71
CA LYS A 95 -7.14 4.37 9.37
C LYS A 95 -7.67 4.01 10.76
N LEU A 96 -7.41 2.78 11.20
CA LEU A 96 -7.77 2.28 12.52
C LEU A 96 -7.25 3.22 13.63
N PHE A 97 -8.06 3.48 14.65
CA PHE A 97 -7.72 4.38 15.75
C PHE A 97 -6.80 3.69 16.79
N PRO A 98 -6.03 4.44 17.58
CA PRO A 98 -5.13 3.87 18.59
C PRO A 98 -5.82 3.00 19.66
N GLU A 99 -7.06 3.31 20.01
CA GLU A 99 -7.85 2.49 20.95
C GLU A 99 -8.17 1.11 20.35
N ASP A 100 -8.47 1.09 19.06
CA ASP A 100 -8.73 -0.14 18.32
C ASP A 100 -7.46 -1.00 18.20
N ASP A 101 -6.30 -0.38 18.05
CA ASP A 101 -5.01 -1.09 18.01
C ASP A 101 -4.78 -1.94 19.27
N LYS A 102 -5.13 -1.41 20.47
CA LYS A 102 -5.00 -2.15 21.74
C LYS A 102 -5.95 -3.33 21.81
N ARG A 103 -7.21 -3.13 21.40
CA ARG A 103 -8.23 -4.18 21.36
C ARG A 103 -7.81 -5.29 20.40
N LEU A 104 -7.42 -4.92 19.20
CA LEU A 104 -6.97 -5.86 18.17
C LEU A 104 -5.70 -6.60 18.59
N THR A 105 -4.75 -5.93 19.22
CA THR A 105 -3.54 -6.57 19.76
C THR A 105 -3.90 -7.63 20.78
N SER A 106 -4.80 -7.34 21.74
CA SER A 106 -5.25 -8.31 22.72
C SER A 106 -5.93 -9.51 22.07
N ARG A 107 -6.76 -9.27 21.05
CA ARG A 107 -7.38 -10.33 20.25
C ARG A 107 -6.34 -11.18 19.51
N CYS A 108 -5.36 -10.56 18.88
CA CYS A 108 -4.28 -11.31 18.21
C CYS A 108 -3.53 -12.23 19.18
N LEU A 109 -3.25 -11.75 20.41
CA LEU A 109 -2.55 -12.53 21.43
C LEU A 109 -3.39 -13.69 22.00
N SER A 110 -4.72 -13.64 21.88
CA SER A 110 -5.64 -14.70 22.34
C SER A 110 -5.86 -15.81 21.31
N ILE A 111 -5.38 -15.67 20.08
CA ILE A 111 -5.57 -16.68 19.03
C ILE A 111 -4.71 -17.92 19.30
N ASP A 112 -5.32 -19.10 19.22
CA ASP A 112 -4.55 -20.34 19.09
C ASP A 112 -3.97 -20.46 17.68
N TYR A 113 -2.67 -20.17 17.57
CA TYR A 113 -1.98 -20.21 16.29
C TYR A 113 -1.82 -21.61 15.71
N GLN A 114 -1.89 -22.65 16.53
CA GLN A 114 -1.85 -24.03 16.03
C GLN A 114 -3.18 -24.38 15.35
N GLU A 115 -4.28 -24.01 15.99
CA GLU A 115 -5.61 -24.16 15.41
C GLU A 115 -5.74 -23.32 14.13
N LEU A 116 -5.39 -22.04 14.19
CA LEU A 116 -5.40 -21.16 13.02
C LEU A 116 -4.53 -21.69 11.88
N ARG A 117 -3.36 -22.26 12.17
CA ARG A 117 -2.47 -22.82 11.16
C ARG A 117 -3.14 -23.94 10.37
N ASN A 118 -3.94 -24.75 11.03
CA ASN A 118 -4.63 -25.91 10.45
C ASN A 118 -6.03 -25.58 9.90
N ALA A 119 -6.57 -24.42 10.19
CA ALA A 119 -7.88 -24.00 9.71
C ALA A 119 -7.94 -23.96 8.17
N PRO A 120 -9.07 -24.36 7.56
CA PRO A 120 -9.24 -24.34 6.11
C PRO A 120 -9.27 -22.90 5.56
N LEU A 121 -9.01 -22.76 4.26
CA LEU A 121 -9.20 -21.52 3.52
C LEU A 121 -10.67 -21.49 3.06
N LEU A 122 -11.48 -20.66 3.70
CA LEU A 122 -12.93 -20.55 3.44
C LEU A 122 -13.24 -19.44 2.42
N GLY A 123 -12.43 -18.39 2.40
CA GLY A 123 -12.59 -17.27 1.49
C GLY A 123 -11.86 -17.46 0.16
N GLU A 124 -12.22 -16.65 -0.82
CA GLU A 124 -11.65 -16.67 -2.16
C GLU A 124 -10.36 -15.85 -2.26
N LEU A 125 -9.67 -15.99 -3.40
CA LEU A 125 -8.51 -15.18 -3.78
C LEU A 125 -8.79 -14.54 -5.14
N ARG A 126 -8.65 -13.22 -5.20
CA ARG A 126 -8.79 -12.44 -6.42
C ARG A 126 -7.53 -11.60 -6.63
N ASN A 127 -7.05 -11.51 -7.87
CA ASN A 127 -5.89 -10.69 -8.21
C ASN A 127 -6.33 -9.52 -9.09
N ASP A 128 -6.31 -8.32 -8.52
CA ASP A 128 -6.75 -7.09 -9.16
C ASP A 128 -5.61 -6.08 -9.34
N ARG A 129 -4.36 -6.52 -9.33
CA ARG A 129 -3.16 -5.67 -9.45
C ARG A 129 -3.27 -4.65 -10.58
N GLN A 130 -3.63 -5.11 -11.79
CA GLN A 130 -3.69 -4.21 -12.95
C GLN A 130 -4.85 -3.22 -12.85
N ALA A 131 -6.01 -3.66 -12.33
CA ALA A 131 -7.18 -2.80 -12.15
C ALA A 131 -6.92 -1.70 -11.12
N ALA A 132 -6.30 -2.04 -9.99
CA ALA A 132 -5.94 -1.08 -8.95
C ALA A 132 -4.89 -0.06 -9.44
N ARG A 133 -3.86 -0.53 -10.16
CA ARG A 133 -2.86 0.33 -10.78
C ARG A 133 -3.49 1.30 -11.77
N LYS A 134 -4.32 0.80 -12.68
CA LYS A 134 -5.00 1.63 -13.68
C LYS A 134 -5.89 2.67 -13.02
N LEU A 135 -6.73 2.28 -12.06
CA LEU A 135 -7.60 3.20 -11.33
C LEU A 135 -6.82 4.34 -10.69
N PHE A 136 -5.69 4.02 -10.04
CA PHE A 136 -4.86 5.03 -9.39
C PHE A 136 -4.21 5.98 -10.40
N LEU A 137 -3.70 5.47 -11.50
CA LEU A 137 -3.08 6.28 -12.56
C LEU A 137 -4.10 7.20 -13.24
N ASP A 138 -5.29 6.70 -13.54
CA ASP A 138 -6.39 7.48 -14.10
C ASP A 138 -6.80 8.60 -13.12
N PHE A 139 -6.99 8.27 -11.85
CA PHE A 139 -7.30 9.25 -10.80
C PHE A 139 -6.24 10.35 -10.71
N MET A 140 -4.97 9.99 -10.72
CA MET A 140 -3.87 10.96 -10.66
C MET A 140 -3.82 11.82 -11.92
N ALA A 141 -4.05 11.26 -13.10
CA ALA A 141 -4.12 12.00 -14.35
C ALA A 141 -5.25 13.05 -14.33
N ASP A 142 -6.42 12.69 -13.82
CA ASP A 142 -7.54 13.61 -13.65
C ASP A 142 -7.20 14.74 -12.66
N GLN A 143 -6.52 14.43 -11.55
CA GLN A 143 -6.05 15.43 -10.60
C GLN A 143 -5.04 16.40 -11.25
N TYR A 144 -4.07 15.87 -12.01
CA TYR A 144 -3.11 16.71 -12.73
C TYR A 144 -3.79 17.63 -13.74
N ASN A 145 -4.70 17.11 -14.55
CA ASN A 145 -5.43 17.89 -15.53
C ASN A 145 -6.22 19.03 -14.87
N HIS A 146 -6.79 18.78 -13.70
CA HIS A 146 -7.52 19.78 -12.94
C HIS A 146 -6.60 20.87 -12.37
N TRP A 147 -5.49 20.46 -11.71
CA TRP A 147 -4.58 21.40 -11.02
C TRP A 147 -3.61 22.12 -11.94
N LEU A 148 -3.18 21.48 -13.04
CA LEU A 148 -2.18 22.03 -13.97
C LEU A 148 -2.81 22.72 -15.17
N SER A 149 -4.14 22.76 -15.29
CA SER A 149 -4.82 23.52 -16.37
C SER A 149 -4.35 24.97 -16.45
N ASP A 150 -4.11 25.59 -15.29
CA ASP A 150 -3.72 26.99 -15.15
C ASP A 150 -2.24 27.19 -14.72
N HIS A 151 -1.49 26.09 -14.47
CA HIS A 151 -0.13 26.12 -13.93
C HIS A 151 0.76 25.12 -14.67
N SER A 152 1.44 25.59 -15.71
CA SER A 152 2.41 24.75 -16.44
C SER A 152 3.69 24.55 -15.63
N LEU A 153 4.19 23.31 -15.61
CA LEU A 153 5.53 22.98 -15.11
C LEU A 153 6.59 22.92 -16.23
N ALA A 154 6.24 23.37 -17.44
CA ALA A 154 7.16 23.38 -18.58
C ALA A 154 8.43 24.20 -18.26
N GLY A 155 9.59 23.62 -18.55
CA GLY A 155 10.89 24.24 -18.26
C GLY A 155 11.37 24.08 -16.82
N ILE A 156 10.65 23.33 -15.98
CA ILE A 156 11.09 22.94 -14.64
C ILE A 156 11.69 21.55 -14.71
N THR A 157 12.88 21.38 -14.14
CA THR A 157 13.46 20.06 -13.89
C THR A 157 13.17 19.63 -12.47
N ILE A 158 12.53 18.47 -12.30
CA ILE A 158 12.16 17.90 -11.00
C ILE A 158 13.01 16.67 -10.72
N ILE A 159 13.70 16.66 -9.59
CA ILE A 159 14.45 15.48 -9.12
C ILE A 159 13.58 14.73 -8.13
N LEU A 160 13.31 13.46 -8.42
CA LEU A 160 12.45 12.60 -7.63
C LEU A 160 13.25 11.41 -7.10
N ASP A 161 13.22 11.24 -5.78
CA ASP A 161 13.72 10.04 -5.11
C ASP A 161 12.54 9.14 -4.73
N ALA A 162 12.41 8.00 -5.40
CA ALA A 162 11.34 7.04 -5.16
C ALA A 162 11.60 6.11 -3.96
N ALA A 163 12.74 6.27 -3.29
CA ALA A 163 13.16 5.49 -2.11
C ALA A 163 13.10 3.96 -2.33
N ASN A 164 13.20 3.49 -3.57
CA ASN A 164 12.98 2.10 -3.97
C ASN A 164 11.62 1.53 -3.45
N GLY A 165 10.66 2.41 -3.22
CA GLY A 165 9.39 2.13 -2.55
C GLY A 165 8.26 1.72 -3.49
N ALA A 166 7.03 1.77 -2.98
CA ALA A 166 5.83 1.33 -3.70
C ALA A 166 5.47 2.18 -4.93
N PHE A 167 6.03 3.39 -5.07
CA PHE A 167 5.90 4.19 -6.28
C PHE A 167 6.81 3.72 -7.42
N SER A 168 7.92 3.05 -7.12
CA SER A 168 8.93 2.67 -8.13
C SER A 168 8.34 1.97 -9.36
N PRO A 169 7.41 1.00 -9.24
CA PRO A 169 6.87 0.32 -10.40
C PRO A 169 5.96 1.17 -11.30
N ILE A 170 5.50 2.33 -10.83
CA ILE A 170 4.50 3.15 -11.52
C ILE A 170 4.94 4.59 -11.80
N ILE A 171 6.08 5.04 -11.23
CA ILE A 171 6.46 6.45 -11.22
C ILE A 171 6.62 7.03 -12.63
N VAL A 172 7.20 6.28 -13.56
CA VAL A 172 7.39 6.72 -14.94
C VAL A 172 6.04 6.94 -15.63
N GLU A 173 5.09 6.01 -15.43
CA GLU A 173 3.77 6.09 -16.00
C GLU A 173 2.94 7.22 -15.36
N LEU A 174 3.10 7.41 -14.04
CA LEU A 174 2.46 8.48 -13.29
C LEU A 174 2.86 9.86 -13.81
N LEU A 175 4.13 10.05 -14.18
CA LEU A 175 4.68 11.34 -14.62
C LEU A 175 4.55 11.59 -16.12
N LYS A 176 4.12 10.61 -16.89
CA LYS A 176 4.08 10.66 -18.36
C LYS A 176 3.32 11.88 -18.92
N ASN A 177 2.30 12.34 -18.22
CA ASN A 177 1.46 13.44 -18.68
C ASN A 177 1.81 14.78 -17.99
N VAL A 178 2.83 14.81 -17.13
CA VAL A 178 3.27 16.03 -16.47
C VAL A 178 4.29 16.73 -17.36
N ALA A 179 4.00 17.97 -17.72
CA ALA A 179 4.86 18.77 -18.61
C ALA A 179 6.06 19.35 -17.86
N ALA A 180 6.96 18.48 -17.38
CA ALA A 180 8.22 18.83 -16.73
C ALA A 180 9.31 17.83 -17.13
N ASP A 181 10.56 18.19 -16.96
CA ASP A 181 11.68 17.27 -17.05
C ASP A 181 11.86 16.57 -15.70
N PHE A 182 12.12 15.25 -15.73
CA PHE A 182 12.29 14.45 -14.52
C PHE A 182 13.62 13.74 -14.48
N VAL A 183 14.30 13.81 -13.34
CA VAL A 183 15.40 12.93 -12.96
C VAL A 183 14.90 12.04 -11.84
N ILE A 184 14.75 10.75 -12.11
CA ILE A 184 14.23 9.78 -11.13
C ILE A 184 15.40 8.97 -10.60
N THR A 185 15.54 8.92 -9.27
CA THR A 185 16.54 8.13 -8.55
C THR A 185 15.87 7.11 -7.64
N ASN A 186 16.61 6.09 -7.22
CA ASN A 186 16.16 5.08 -6.27
C ASN A 186 14.77 4.52 -6.63
N SER A 187 14.60 4.08 -7.88
CA SER A 187 13.33 3.56 -8.40
C SER A 187 13.32 2.06 -8.69
N ASP A 188 14.27 1.32 -8.10
CA ASP A 188 14.39 -0.13 -8.24
C ASP A 188 14.11 -0.82 -6.88
N PRO A 189 12.96 -1.47 -6.70
CA PRO A 189 12.62 -2.17 -5.46
C PRO A 189 13.65 -3.22 -5.00
N GLU A 190 14.42 -3.80 -5.93
CA GLU A 190 15.43 -4.82 -5.62
C GLU A 190 16.67 -4.24 -4.94
N GLN A 191 16.88 -2.93 -5.05
CA GLN A 191 17.98 -2.23 -4.38
C GLN A 191 17.73 -2.02 -2.86
N GLY A 192 16.55 -2.34 -2.39
CA GLY A 192 16.16 -2.20 -0.98
C GLY A 192 15.47 -0.88 -0.67
N ILE A 193 14.23 -1.00 -0.19
CA ILE A 193 13.40 0.14 0.19
C ILE A 193 14.08 0.99 1.28
N ASN A 194 14.06 2.31 1.13
CA ASN A 194 14.61 3.30 2.06
C ASN A 194 16.13 3.19 2.31
N LEU A 195 16.85 2.39 1.53
CA LEU A 195 18.29 2.24 1.72
C LEU A 195 19.03 3.46 1.16
N ARG A 196 19.51 4.33 2.04
CA ARG A 196 20.20 5.59 1.70
C ARG A 196 19.40 6.46 0.73
N SER A 197 18.08 6.50 0.91
CA SER A 197 17.17 7.14 -0.04
C SER A 197 15.91 7.67 0.65
N GLY A 198 15.20 8.56 -0.05
CA GLY A 198 13.98 9.18 0.42
C GLY A 198 14.15 9.96 1.71
N VAL A 199 13.11 10.04 2.52
CA VAL A 199 13.12 10.76 3.79
C VAL A 199 13.98 10.10 4.88
N ALA A 200 14.43 8.86 4.66
CA ALA A 200 15.34 8.17 5.55
C ALA A 200 16.79 8.66 5.42
N ASP A 201 17.14 9.31 4.30
CA ASP A 201 18.46 9.87 4.02
C ASP A 201 18.35 11.19 3.24
N LEU A 202 18.06 12.27 3.95
CA LEU A 202 17.90 13.60 3.36
C LEU A 202 19.20 14.19 2.81
N GLU A 203 20.36 13.67 3.22
CA GLU A 203 21.69 14.06 2.71
C GLU A 203 22.15 13.17 1.55
N GLY A 204 21.31 12.24 1.14
CA GLY A 204 21.55 11.28 0.06
C GLY A 204 21.61 11.91 -1.33
N GLU A 205 21.14 11.21 -2.34
CA GLU A 205 21.27 11.62 -3.75
C GLU A 205 20.55 12.93 -4.08
N ILE A 206 19.39 13.20 -3.50
CA ILE A 206 18.68 14.48 -3.69
C ILE A 206 19.51 15.64 -3.12
N GLY A 207 20.08 15.50 -1.93
CA GLY A 207 20.94 16.51 -1.35
C GLY A 207 22.17 16.79 -2.21
N ARG A 208 22.77 15.76 -2.81
CA ARG A 208 23.91 15.91 -3.72
C ARG A 208 23.51 16.53 -5.06
N ALA A 209 22.37 16.20 -5.60
CA ALA A 209 21.86 16.76 -6.85
C ALA A 209 21.61 18.27 -6.70
N SER A 210 20.94 18.70 -5.61
CA SER A 210 20.67 20.11 -5.35
C SER A 210 21.93 20.94 -5.11
N CYS A 211 23.05 20.32 -4.69
CA CYS A 211 24.34 21.01 -4.50
C CYS A 211 25.15 21.16 -5.80
N ARG A 212 24.86 20.37 -6.84
CA ARG A 212 25.60 20.45 -8.12
C ARG A 212 25.09 21.56 -9.05
N GLU A 213 23.90 22.05 -8.82
CA GLU A 213 23.28 23.13 -9.61
C GLU A 213 23.51 24.53 -9.02
N ARG A 214 24.35 24.68 -8.01
CA ARG A 214 24.84 25.97 -7.48
C ARG A 214 26.30 26.15 -7.84
#